data_f9ec38a3281464ccd43689571e956df3
#
_entry.id   f9ec38a3281464ccd43689571e956df3
#
_cell.length_a   1.000
_cell.length_b   1.000
_cell.length_c   1.000
_cell.angle_alpha   90.00
_cell.angle_beta   90.00
_cell.angle_gamma   90.00
#
_symmetry.space_group_name_H-M   'P 1'
#
loop_
_entity.id
_entity.type
_entity.pdbx_description
1 polymer ?
#
loop_
_entity_poly.entity_id
_entity_poly.type
_entity_poly.pdbx_seq_one_letter_code
_entity_poly.pdbx_strand_id
1 'polypeptide(L)'
;MTPNSKEAEESNPKILSGLMLIILFVSMGQSVYWQTMPIIGREFNFSEIEINTLVSISAAMFIVFTPFWGRLSDRIGRKAVLLIGLSGYVLSNLIFLYSASLGLIGYVTGFSLLMILLMARIVNSAIGAASRPASGAYVADVTSEEDRSSGMGKFGAANNIGTILGPVLVGSLVGLNIFGINIPQFGLLTPLIVMSILMAIAAVFVYIFLPSGDSVSEAETSGSGIVFDRNLKLLLAVGVIIFTAFALVQSITAFYIQDRFAYNLDETAKTTALLLGTMAFMAIISQLTIVQKYKGSPLNLIKYSLPLFILSCLFIIFSPNFLFLYAGMAFMGLGMGLASPGYTSAASLNADKDKQGAAVGLAMVAPGIGFALGPLLSGFLYSSSMNLPFIFIL
;
A
#
# COMPACT_ATOMS: atom_id res chain seq x y z
N MET A 1 -18.58 46.50 -16.82
CA MET A 1 -17.61 46.26 -15.73
C MET A 1 -18.12 45.07 -14.95
N THR A 2 -17.71 43.87 -15.33
CA THR A 2 -17.97 42.63 -14.58
C THR A 2 -16.80 42.39 -13.62
N PRO A 3 -17.06 42.11 -12.33
CA PRO A 3 -15.98 41.88 -11.39
C PRO A 3 -15.29 40.53 -11.74
N ASN A 4 -14.00 40.62 -11.85
CA ASN A 4 -13.09 39.51 -12.10
C ASN A 4 -12.95 38.66 -10.81
N SER A 5 -13.83 37.71 -10.60
CA SER A 5 -13.82 36.80 -9.46
C SER A 5 -13.08 35.51 -9.77
N LYS A 6 -11.80 35.63 -10.07
CA LYS A 6 -10.80 34.58 -9.89
C LYS A 6 -9.69 35.17 -9.01
N GLU A 7 -10.05 35.58 -7.80
CA GLU A 7 -9.07 35.55 -6.73
C GLU A 7 -8.66 34.08 -6.56
N ALA A 8 -7.44 33.81 -6.89
CA ALA A 8 -6.80 32.50 -6.61
C ALA A 8 -7.02 32.25 -5.11
N GLU A 9 -7.85 31.24 -4.78
CA GLU A 9 -7.94 30.76 -3.41
C GLU A 9 -6.53 30.33 -3.02
N GLU A 10 -5.89 31.14 -2.18
CA GLU A 10 -4.63 30.78 -1.53
C GLU A 10 -4.79 29.37 -0.99
N SER A 11 -3.82 28.49 -1.27
CA SER A 11 -3.86 27.10 -0.87
C SER A 11 -4.23 27.01 0.61
N ASN A 12 -5.46 26.56 0.92
CA ASN A 12 -5.92 26.51 2.31
C ASN A 12 -5.13 25.43 3.06
N PRO A 13 -4.16 25.80 3.92
CA PRO A 13 -3.24 24.85 4.54
C PRO A 13 -3.96 23.82 5.41
N LYS A 14 -5.18 24.13 5.88
CA LYS A 14 -6.00 23.21 6.68
C LYS A 14 -6.59 22.10 5.80
N ILE A 15 -7.04 22.43 4.59
CA ILE A 15 -7.56 21.44 3.63
C ILE A 15 -6.43 20.50 3.21
N LEU A 16 -5.28 21.06 2.85
CA LEU A 16 -4.11 20.28 2.45
C LEU A 16 -3.66 19.33 3.56
N SER A 17 -3.57 19.81 4.80
CA SER A 17 -3.21 18.97 5.96
C SER A 17 -4.24 17.87 6.22
N GLY A 18 -5.52 18.17 6.06
CA GLY A 18 -6.60 17.17 6.16
C GLY A 18 -6.48 16.08 5.10
N LEU A 19 -6.19 16.44 3.85
CA LEU A 19 -5.95 15.48 2.77
C LEU A 19 -4.71 14.61 3.03
N MET A 20 -3.63 15.18 3.59
CA MET A 20 -2.46 14.40 4.01
C MET A 20 -2.82 13.37 5.08
N LEU A 21 -3.64 13.74 6.06
CA LEU A 21 -4.10 12.83 7.11
C LEU A 21 -4.98 11.70 6.54
N ILE A 22 -5.86 12.02 5.59
CA ILE A 22 -6.70 11.03 4.91
C ILE A 22 -5.85 10.00 4.16
N ILE A 23 -4.90 10.44 3.34
CA ILE A 23 -4.06 9.50 2.57
C ILE A 23 -3.16 8.68 3.49
N LEU A 24 -2.69 9.25 4.60
CA LEU A 24 -1.96 8.52 5.64
C LEU A 24 -2.82 7.39 6.19
N PHE A 25 -4.06 7.64 6.59
CA PHE A 25 -4.96 6.60 7.10
C PHE A 25 -5.31 5.57 6.03
N VAL A 26 -5.59 5.97 4.78
CA VAL A 26 -5.86 5.05 3.67
C VAL A 26 -4.69 4.09 3.45
N SER A 27 -3.47 4.61 3.43
CA SER A 27 -2.27 3.80 3.23
C SER A 27 -1.94 2.92 4.43
N MET A 28 -2.15 3.42 5.64
CA MET A 28 -2.02 2.65 6.87
C MET A 28 -3.02 1.50 6.91
N GLY A 29 -4.28 1.73 6.54
CA GLY A 29 -5.32 0.68 6.49
C GLY A 29 -4.99 -0.43 5.51
N GLN A 30 -4.45 -0.08 4.34
CA GLN A 30 -3.98 -1.06 3.37
C GLN A 30 -2.84 -1.91 3.94
N SER A 31 -1.86 -1.26 4.58
CA SER A 31 -0.69 -1.92 5.18
C SER A 31 -1.07 -2.81 6.37
N VAL A 32 -1.96 -2.33 7.24
CA VAL A 32 -2.51 -3.12 8.37
C VAL A 32 -3.15 -4.41 7.86
N TYR A 33 -3.96 -4.31 6.81
CA TYR A 33 -4.62 -5.47 6.25
C TYR A 33 -3.62 -6.52 5.74
N TRP A 34 -2.62 -6.09 5.00
CA TRP A 34 -1.60 -6.99 4.43
C TRP A 34 -0.84 -7.77 5.49
N GLN A 35 -0.64 -7.18 6.66
CA GLN A 35 0.09 -7.82 7.74
C GLN A 35 -0.80 -8.68 8.65
N THR A 36 -2.06 -8.28 8.81
CA THR A 36 -2.99 -9.03 9.63
C THR A 36 -3.46 -10.31 8.94
N MET A 37 -3.53 -10.31 7.60
CA MET A 37 -4.01 -11.45 6.82
C MET A 37 -3.23 -12.75 7.01
N PRO A 38 -1.89 -12.79 6.96
CA PRO A 38 -1.15 -14.01 7.21
C PRO A 38 -1.42 -14.60 8.60
N ILE A 39 -1.55 -13.73 9.60
CA ILE A 39 -1.75 -14.12 10.99
C ILE A 39 -3.16 -14.69 11.20
N ILE A 40 -4.20 -13.98 10.77
CA ILE A 40 -5.59 -14.42 10.87
C ILE A 40 -5.84 -15.66 10.00
N GLY A 41 -5.27 -15.71 8.80
CA GLY A 41 -5.44 -16.85 7.91
C GLY A 41 -4.92 -18.15 8.49
N ARG A 42 -3.80 -18.10 9.21
CA ARG A 42 -3.26 -19.26 9.96
C ARG A 42 -4.21 -19.71 11.07
N GLU A 43 -4.87 -18.80 11.77
CA GLU A 43 -5.89 -19.14 12.78
C GLU A 43 -7.09 -19.86 12.17
N PHE A 44 -7.44 -19.55 10.91
CA PHE A 44 -8.48 -20.25 10.15
C PHE A 44 -7.99 -21.57 9.52
N ASN A 45 -6.75 -21.98 9.75
CA ASN A 45 -6.10 -23.12 9.11
C ASN A 45 -6.04 -23.01 7.57
N PHE A 46 -5.97 -21.79 7.03
CA PHE A 46 -5.75 -21.61 5.60
C PHE A 46 -4.28 -21.85 5.24
N SER A 47 -4.07 -22.43 4.08
CA SER A 47 -2.73 -22.59 3.49
C SER A 47 -2.14 -21.22 3.07
N GLU A 48 -0.82 -21.16 2.94
CA GLU A 48 -0.11 -19.98 2.46
C GLU A 48 -0.58 -19.56 1.06
N ILE A 49 -0.93 -20.56 0.22
CA ILE A 49 -1.47 -20.30 -1.13
C ILE A 49 -2.83 -19.61 -1.04
N GLU A 50 -3.75 -20.09 -0.20
CA GLU A 50 -5.08 -19.49 -0.03
C GLU A 50 -4.98 -18.07 0.50
N ILE A 51 -4.17 -17.84 1.52
CA ILE A 51 -3.98 -16.52 2.13
C ILE A 51 -3.37 -15.53 1.12
N ASN A 52 -2.30 -15.93 0.45
CA ASN A 52 -1.63 -15.06 -0.51
C ASN A 52 -2.45 -14.85 -1.79
N THR A 53 -3.27 -15.81 -2.20
CA THR A 53 -4.24 -15.64 -3.30
C THR A 53 -5.28 -14.57 -2.95
N LEU A 54 -5.80 -14.58 -1.71
CA LEU A 54 -6.74 -13.57 -1.23
C LEU A 54 -6.12 -12.17 -1.27
N VAL A 55 -4.87 -12.04 -0.82
CA VAL A 55 -4.12 -10.76 -0.88
C VAL A 55 -3.91 -10.31 -2.32
N SER A 56 -3.50 -11.21 -3.21
CA SER A 56 -3.22 -10.93 -4.62
C SER A 56 -4.45 -10.50 -5.40
N ILE A 57 -5.57 -11.20 -5.23
CA ILE A 57 -6.84 -10.83 -5.88
C ILE A 57 -7.28 -9.44 -5.39
N SER A 58 -7.12 -9.16 -4.09
CA SER A 58 -7.42 -7.84 -3.53
C SER A 58 -6.59 -6.74 -4.18
N ALA A 59 -5.29 -6.96 -4.36
CA ALA A 59 -4.40 -6.01 -5.02
C ALA A 59 -4.75 -5.83 -6.51
N ALA A 60 -5.07 -6.92 -7.22
CA ALA A 60 -5.51 -6.86 -8.61
C ALA A 60 -6.80 -6.05 -8.77
N MET A 61 -7.80 -6.26 -7.90
CA MET A 61 -9.04 -5.48 -7.91
C MET A 61 -8.78 -3.99 -7.68
N PHE A 62 -7.87 -3.66 -6.77
CA PHE A 62 -7.48 -2.27 -6.54
C PHE A 62 -6.94 -1.60 -7.81
N ILE A 63 -6.07 -2.30 -8.57
CA ILE A 63 -5.52 -1.79 -9.85
C ILE A 63 -6.63 -1.58 -10.88
N VAL A 64 -7.52 -2.56 -11.04
CA VAL A 64 -8.59 -2.53 -12.05
C VAL A 64 -9.56 -1.37 -11.79
N PHE A 65 -9.92 -1.14 -10.52
CA PHE A 65 -10.91 -0.13 -10.16
C PHE A 65 -10.35 1.28 -10.00
N THR A 66 -9.04 1.45 -9.79
CA THR A 66 -8.43 2.79 -9.65
C THR A 66 -8.71 3.73 -10.83
N PRO A 67 -8.54 3.33 -12.12
CA PRO A 67 -8.84 4.19 -13.27
C PRO A 67 -10.33 4.50 -13.41
N PHE A 68 -11.20 3.57 -13.03
CA PHE A 68 -12.65 3.78 -13.01
C PHE A 68 -13.02 4.92 -12.05
N TRP A 69 -12.53 4.84 -10.81
CA TRP A 69 -12.80 5.84 -9.79
C TRP A 69 -12.15 7.20 -10.10
N GLY A 70 -10.99 7.21 -10.75
CA GLY A 70 -10.36 8.45 -11.23
C GLY A 70 -11.30 9.20 -12.17
N ARG A 71 -11.78 8.53 -13.22
CA ARG A 71 -12.72 9.11 -14.18
C ARG A 71 -14.05 9.51 -13.55
N LEU A 72 -14.57 8.70 -12.63
CA LEU A 72 -15.80 9.03 -11.93
C LEU A 72 -15.63 10.25 -11.03
N SER A 73 -14.47 10.39 -10.40
CA SER A 73 -14.11 11.54 -9.56
C SER A 73 -14.10 12.87 -10.35
N ASP A 74 -13.74 12.83 -11.65
CA ASP A 74 -13.84 13.99 -12.53
C ASP A 74 -15.29 14.39 -12.81
N ARG A 75 -16.21 13.41 -12.86
CA ARG A 75 -17.62 13.64 -13.22
C ARG A 75 -18.51 14.04 -12.04
N ILE A 76 -18.43 13.32 -10.92
CA ILE A 76 -19.31 13.52 -9.76
C ILE A 76 -18.66 14.34 -8.64
N GLY A 77 -17.41 14.76 -8.83
CA GLY A 77 -16.64 15.57 -7.89
C GLY A 77 -15.74 14.75 -6.94
N ARG A 78 -14.62 15.34 -6.55
CA ARG A 78 -13.57 14.70 -5.71
C ARG A 78 -14.10 14.28 -4.34
N LYS A 79 -14.87 15.17 -3.67
CA LYS A 79 -15.43 14.92 -2.35
C LYS A 79 -16.38 13.73 -2.32
N ALA A 80 -17.28 13.63 -3.32
CA ALA A 80 -18.25 12.54 -3.40
C ALA A 80 -17.54 11.18 -3.53
N VAL A 81 -16.57 11.06 -4.45
CA VAL A 81 -15.82 9.82 -4.66
C VAL A 81 -14.96 9.46 -3.44
N LEU A 82 -14.36 10.45 -2.79
CA LEU A 82 -13.59 10.23 -1.56
C LEU A 82 -14.49 9.70 -0.43
N LEU A 83 -15.69 10.27 -0.25
CA LEU A 83 -16.68 9.77 0.73
C LEU A 83 -17.13 8.35 0.42
N ILE A 84 -17.41 8.03 -0.86
CA ILE A 84 -17.75 6.67 -1.28
C ILE A 84 -16.60 5.71 -0.92
N GLY A 85 -15.36 6.08 -1.22
CA GLY A 85 -14.18 5.25 -0.92
C GLY A 85 -13.99 4.99 0.56
N LEU A 86 -14.06 6.03 1.40
CA LEU A 86 -13.89 5.91 2.85
C LEU A 86 -15.05 5.15 3.51
N SER A 87 -16.30 5.50 3.17
CA SER A 87 -17.48 4.83 3.71
C SER A 87 -17.55 3.37 3.25
N GLY A 88 -17.23 3.12 1.98
CA GLY A 88 -17.16 1.77 1.43
C GLY A 88 -16.08 0.92 2.08
N TYR A 89 -14.92 1.51 2.41
CA TYR A 89 -13.89 0.84 3.21
C TYR A 89 -14.45 0.40 4.57
N VAL A 90 -15.11 1.32 5.30
CA VAL A 90 -15.68 1.01 6.62
C VAL A 90 -16.71 -0.12 6.52
N LEU A 91 -17.69 0.00 5.63
CA LEU A 91 -18.76 -0.99 5.48
C LEU A 91 -18.24 -2.38 5.10
N SER A 92 -17.35 -2.43 4.11
CA SER A 92 -16.77 -3.70 3.66
C SER A 92 -15.84 -4.33 4.69
N ASN A 93 -15.12 -3.49 5.47
CA ASN A 93 -14.29 -3.99 6.56
C ASN A 93 -15.14 -4.50 7.73
N LEU A 94 -16.29 -3.89 8.02
CA LEU A 94 -17.25 -4.43 9.01
C LEU A 94 -17.81 -5.80 8.56
N ILE A 95 -18.12 -5.97 7.27
CA ILE A 95 -18.51 -7.28 6.72
C ILE A 95 -17.37 -8.30 6.89
N PHE A 96 -16.14 -7.90 6.59
CA PHE A 96 -14.96 -8.75 6.79
C PHE A 96 -14.79 -9.15 8.27
N LEU A 97 -14.85 -8.17 9.18
CA LEU A 97 -14.74 -8.40 10.63
C LEU A 97 -15.82 -9.32 11.16
N TYR A 98 -17.06 -9.13 10.73
CA TYR A 98 -18.17 -10.01 11.10
C TYR A 98 -17.94 -11.44 10.60
N SER A 99 -17.58 -11.60 9.33
CA SER A 99 -17.27 -12.92 8.76
C SER A 99 -16.09 -13.61 9.43
N ALA A 100 -15.02 -12.85 9.71
CA ALA A 100 -13.87 -13.35 10.44
C ALA A 100 -14.24 -13.76 11.90
N SER A 101 -15.10 -13.00 12.57
CA SER A 101 -15.58 -13.38 13.92
C SER A 101 -16.37 -14.68 13.91
N LEU A 102 -17.21 -14.92 12.89
CA LEU A 102 -17.92 -16.20 12.71
C LEU A 102 -16.93 -17.35 12.48
N GLY A 103 -15.81 -17.09 11.79
CA GLY A 103 -14.73 -18.05 11.62
C GLY A 103 -14.02 -18.39 12.93
N LEU A 104 -13.69 -17.36 13.75
CA LEU A 104 -13.02 -17.54 15.03
C LEU A 104 -13.85 -18.35 16.05
N ILE A 105 -15.17 -18.22 16.01
CA ILE A 105 -16.06 -19.04 16.87
C ILE A 105 -16.41 -20.39 16.25
N GLY A 106 -15.88 -20.71 15.06
CA GLY A 106 -16.10 -22.00 14.39
C GLY A 106 -17.47 -22.17 13.73
N TYR A 107 -18.26 -21.09 13.60
CA TYR A 107 -19.59 -21.16 12.96
C TYR A 107 -19.50 -21.33 11.44
N VAL A 108 -18.54 -20.71 10.81
CA VAL A 108 -18.22 -20.87 9.38
C VAL A 108 -16.74 -21.22 9.25
N THR A 109 -16.40 -22.28 8.53
CA THR A 109 -15.01 -22.77 8.44
C THR A 109 -14.65 -23.20 7.02
N GLY A 110 -13.37 -23.45 6.80
CA GLY A 110 -12.84 -24.03 5.55
C GLY A 110 -13.14 -23.15 4.33
N PHE A 111 -13.43 -23.80 3.20
CA PHE A 111 -13.63 -23.15 1.92
C PHE A 111 -14.75 -22.10 1.92
N SER A 112 -15.84 -22.31 2.67
CA SER A 112 -16.93 -21.35 2.78
C SER A 112 -16.48 -20.05 3.42
N LEU A 113 -15.71 -20.11 4.51
CA LEU A 113 -15.13 -18.93 5.15
C LEU A 113 -14.17 -18.21 4.20
N LEU A 114 -13.29 -18.95 3.52
CA LEU A 114 -12.36 -18.38 2.55
C LEU A 114 -13.08 -17.58 1.47
N MET A 115 -14.16 -18.13 0.90
CA MET A 115 -14.95 -17.46 -0.14
C MET A 115 -15.65 -16.19 0.37
N ILE A 116 -16.22 -16.24 1.57
CA ILE A 116 -16.87 -15.06 2.18
C ILE A 116 -15.83 -13.95 2.43
N LEU A 117 -14.69 -14.29 3.00
CA LEU A 117 -13.60 -13.33 3.24
C LEU A 117 -13.06 -12.78 1.92
N LEU A 118 -12.91 -13.62 0.88
CA LEU A 118 -12.48 -13.19 -0.45
C LEU A 118 -13.48 -12.20 -1.05
N MET A 119 -14.78 -12.48 -0.99
CA MET A 119 -15.81 -11.57 -1.50
C MET A 119 -15.82 -10.24 -0.74
N ALA A 120 -15.74 -10.27 0.59
CA ALA A 120 -15.62 -9.05 1.39
C ALA A 120 -14.39 -8.22 0.99
N ARG A 121 -13.28 -8.88 0.66
CA ARG A 121 -12.04 -8.21 0.21
C ARG A 121 -12.13 -7.65 -1.20
N ILE A 122 -12.75 -8.36 -2.12
CA ILE A 122 -13.00 -7.85 -3.48
C ILE A 122 -13.81 -6.55 -3.40
N VAL A 123 -14.90 -6.56 -2.63
CA VAL A 123 -15.74 -5.38 -2.42
C VAL A 123 -14.95 -4.24 -1.77
N ASN A 124 -14.17 -4.54 -0.71
CA ASN A 124 -13.32 -3.56 -0.05
C ASN A 124 -12.30 -2.94 -1.02
N SER A 125 -11.61 -3.75 -1.81
CA SER A 125 -10.61 -3.27 -2.75
C SER A 125 -11.23 -2.49 -3.91
N ALA A 126 -12.36 -2.95 -4.43
CA ALA A 126 -13.07 -2.29 -5.52
C ALA A 126 -13.56 -0.89 -5.13
N ILE A 127 -14.16 -0.75 -3.94
CA ILE A 127 -14.68 0.55 -3.47
C ILE A 127 -13.56 1.40 -2.85
N GLY A 128 -12.70 0.81 -2.03
CA GLY A 128 -11.58 1.50 -1.38
C GLY A 128 -10.57 2.09 -2.37
N ALA A 129 -10.46 1.53 -3.59
CA ALA A 129 -9.67 2.07 -4.67
C ALA A 129 -10.06 3.50 -5.06
N ALA A 130 -11.25 3.98 -4.70
CA ALA A 130 -11.72 5.34 -4.91
C ALA A 130 -10.91 6.40 -4.16
N SER A 131 -10.46 6.07 -2.94
CA SER A 131 -9.88 7.06 -2.02
C SER A 131 -8.57 7.65 -2.51
N ARG A 132 -7.69 6.85 -3.12
CA ARG A 132 -6.35 7.32 -3.54
C ARG A 132 -6.39 8.27 -4.74
N PRO A 133 -7.02 7.95 -5.88
CA PRO A 133 -7.09 8.87 -7.02
C PRO A 133 -7.88 10.14 -6.67
N ALA A 134 -8.99 10.03 -5.92
CA ALA A 134 -9.76 11.20 -5.51
C ALA A 134 -8.96 12.14 -4.59
N SER A 135 -8.21 11.61 -3.60
CA SER A 135 -7.35 12.42 -2.74
C SER A 135 -6.22 13.09 -3.51
N GLY A 136 -5.56 12.37 -4.41
CA GLY A 136 -4.47 12.91 -5.23
C GLY A 136 -4.95 14.02 -6.17
N ALA A 137 -6.08 13.82 -6.84
CA ALA A 137 -6.70 14.84 -7.68
C ALA A 137 -7.15 16.06 -6.85
N TYR A 138 -7.73 15.83 -5.67
CA TYR A 138 -8.13 16.94 -4.78
C TYR A 138 -6.91 17.77 -4.33
N VAL A 139 -5.77 17.13 -4.01
CA VAL A 139 -4.52 17.86 -3.70
C VAL A 139 -4.08 18.71 -4.89
N ALA A 140 -4.15 18.19 -6.11
CA ALA A 140 -3.80 18.95 -7.31
C ALA A 140 -4.75 20.14 -7.55
N ASP A 141 -6.04 20.00 -7.21
CA ASP A 141 -7.05 21.05 -7.38
C ASP A 141 -6.90 22.19 -6.36
N VAL A 142 -6.44 21.89 -5.12
CA VAL A 142 -6.28 22.90 -4.04
C VAL A 142 -4.86 23.49 -3.94
N THR A 143 -3.97 23.10 -4.84
CA THR A 143 -2.60 23.67 -4.91
C THR A 143 -2.43 24.50 -6.18
N SER A 144 -1.76 25.64 -6.05
CA SER A 144 -1.37 26.47 -7.20
C SER A 144 -0.43 25.70 -8.14
N GLU A 145 -0.27 26.12 -9.38
CA GLU A 145 0.67 25.49 -10.32
C GLU A 145 2.10 25.46 -9.78
N GLU A 146 2.51 26.54 -9.09
CA GLU A 146 3.84 26.66 -8.48
C GLU A 146 4.02 25.69 -7.31
N ASP A 147 3.00 25.51 -6.48
CA ASP A 147 3.03 24.68 -5.27
C ASP A 147 2.63 23.20 -5.53
N ARG A 148 2.12 22.88 -6.72
CA ARG A 148 1.61 21.53 -7.05
C ARG A 148 2.64 20.44 -6.81
N SER A 149 3.89 20.67 -7.20
CA SER A 149 4.98 19.72 -6.98
C SER A 149 5.22 19.49 -5.49
N SER A 150 5.21 20.54 -4.66
CA SER A 150 5.34 20.46 -3.21
C SER A 150 4.15 19.72 -2.58
N GLY A 151 2.92 20.04 -3.01
CA GLY A 151 1.70 19.39 -2.56
C GLY A 151 1.69 17.88 -2.84
N MET A 152 2.04 17.49 -4.06
CA MET A 152 2.16 16.08 -4.45
C MET A 152 3.30 15.37 -3.72
N GLY A 153 4.39 16.07 -3.44
CA GLY A 153 5.48 15.56 -2.61
C GLY A 153 5.03 15.25 -1.18
N LYS A 154 4.28 16.15 -0.56
CA LYS A 154 3.66 15.94 0.77
C LYS A 154 2.66 14.77 0.74
N PHE A 155 1.86 14.66 -0.32
CA PHE A 155 0.93 13.54 -0.53
C PHE A 155 1.67 12.20 -0.57
N GLY A 156 2.75 12.11 -1.34
CA GLY A 156 3.61 10.92 -1.39
C GLY A 156 4.26 10.59 -0.05
N ALA A 157 4.73 11.59 0.69
CA ALA A 157 5.29 11.41 2.03
C ALA A 157 4.25 10.87 3.03
N ALA A 158 3.03 11.44 3.04
CA ALA A 158 1.94 10.98 3.90
C ALA A 158 1.53 9.53 3.57
N ASN A 159 1.48 9.19 2.27
CA ASN A 159 1.24 7.81 1.82
C ASN A 159 2.32 6.84 2.35
N ASN A 160 3.59 7.21 2.25
CA ASN A 160 4.69 6.36 2.72
C ASN A 160 4.68 6.22 4.25
N ILE A 161 4.47 7.31 4.99
CA ILE A 161 4.35 7.29 6.45
C ILE A 161 3.20 6.36 6.88
N GLY A 162 2.03 6.46 6.23
CA GLY A 162 0.90 5.57 6.50
C GLY A 162 1.26 4.09 6.30
N THR A 163 1.93 3.77 5.20
CA THR A 163 2.39 2.41 4.91
C THR A 163 3.33 1.87 5.98
N ILE A 164 4.18 2.71 6.56
CA ILE A 164 5.13 2.35 7.62
C ILE A 164 4.45 2.21 8.96
N LEU A 165 3.49 3.08 9.26
CA LEU A 165 2.75 3.03 10.53
C LEU A 165 1.84 1.80 10.64
N GLY A 166 1.43 1.22 9.51
CA GLY A 166 0.60 0.01 9.50
C GLY A 166 1.20 -1.15 10.30
N PRO A 167 2.44 -1.61 10.02
CA PRO A 167 3.12 -2.63 10.82
C PRO A 167 3.19 -2.31 12.31
N VAL A 168 3.57 -1.07 12.61
CA VAL A 168 3.67 -0.61 14.01
C VAL A 168 2.32 -0.73 14.71
N LEU A 169 1.25 -0.35 14.03
CA LEU A 169 -0.10 -0.45 14.58
C LEU A 169 -0.51 -1.91 14.79
N VAL A 170 -0.23 -2.80 13.84
CA VAL A 170 -0.50 -4.24 14.00
C VAL A 170 0.25 -4.80 15.19
N GLY A 171 1.57 -4.57 15.28
CA GLY A 171 2.39 -5.08 16.39
C GLY A 171 2.00 -4.51 17.77
N SER A 172 1.42 -3.31 17.82
CA SER A 172 0.98 -2.67 19.05
C SER A 172 -0.41 -3.12 19.51
N LEU A 173 -1.29 -3.49 18.58
CA LEU A 173 -2.71 -3.73 18.85
C LEU A 173 -3.12 -5.20 18.78
N VAL A 174 -2.34 -6.04 18.08
CA VAL A 174 -2.61 -7.49 18.04
C VAL A 174 -2.54 -8.04 19.47
N GLY A 175 -3.51 -8.86 19.82
CA GLY A 175 -3.64 -9.46 21.16
C GLY A 175 -4.34 -8.55 22.18
N LEU A 176 -4.55 -7.25 21.88
CA LEU A 176 -5.32 -6.38 22.80
C LEU A 176 -6.81 -6.65 22.65
N ASN A 177 -7.43 -7.01 23.76
CA ASN A 177 -8.89 -7.18 23.83
C ASN A 177 -9.56 -5.87 24.24
N ILE A 178 -9.88 -5.00 23.28
CA ILE A 178 -10.46 -3.66 23.53
C ILE A 178 -11.91 -3.75 24.06
N PHE A 179 -12.63 -4.83 23.72
CA PHE A 179 -14.06 -4.93 24.07
C PHE A 179 -14.35 -5.84 25.28
N GLY A 180 -13.33 -6.33 25.98
CA GLY A 180 -13.55 -7.22 27.14
C GLY A 180 -14.18 -8.57 26.79
N ILE A 181 -14.20 -8.95 25.50
CA ILE A 181 -14.72 -10.24 25.03
C ILE A 181 -13.69 -11.30 25.38
N ASN A 182 -14.07 -12.26 26.21
CA ASN A 182 -13.18 -13.33 26.69
C ASN A 182 -12.84 -14.40 25.63
N ILE A 183 -12.58 -13.98 24.42
CA ILE A 183 -12.11 -14.83 23.32
C ILE A 183 -10.77 -14.22 22.87
N PRO A 184 -9.64 -14.81 23.25
CA PRO A 184 -8.30 -14.24 22.95
C PRO A 184 -8.06 -13.97 21.47
N GLN A 185 -8.64 -14.81 20.60
CA GLN A 185 -8.51 -14.69 19.15
C GLN A 185 -9.13 -13.40 18.59
N PHE A 186 -10.11 -12.80 19.26
CA PHE A 186 -10.67 -11.50 18.82
C PHE A 186 -9.65 -10.37 18.88
N GLY A 187 -8.60 -10.49 19.70
CA GLY A 187 -7.47 -9.56 19.73
C GLY A 187 -6.74 -9.46 18.38
N LEU A 188 -6.81 -10.49 17.54
CA LEU A 188 -6.23 -10.48 16.20
C LEU A 188 -6.96 -9.50 15.24
N LEU A 189 -8.25 -9.23 15.49
CA LEU A 189 -9.07 -8.32 14.70
C LEU A 189 -8.92 -6.85 15.14
N THR A 190 -8.34 -6.60 16.30
CA THR A 190 -8.21 -5.26 16.88
C THR A 190 -7.58 -4.22 15.94
N PRO A 191 -6.49 -4.51 15.21
CA PRO A 191 -5.92 -3.54 14.26
C PRO A 191 -6.91 -3.12 13.16
N LEU A 192 -7.71 -4.06 12.65
CA LEU A 192 -8.72 -3.80 11.63
C LEU A 192 -9.90 -2.99 12.17
N ILE A 193 -10.29 -3.22 13.42
CA ILE A 193 -11.34 -2.45 14.10
C ILE A 193 -10.88 -1.00 14.28
N VAL A 194 -9.68 -0.79 14.78
CA VAL A 194 -9.10 0.56 14.95
C VAL A 194 -9.03 1.28 13.60
N MET A 195 -8.62 0.58 12.55
CA MET A 195 -8.59 1.18 11.19
C MET A 195 -9.99 1.54 10.69
N SER A 196 -11.02 0.75 10.98
CA SER A 196 -12.40 1.10 10.63
C SER A 196 -12.86 2.38 11.32
N ILE A 197 -12.50 2.54 12.59
CA ILE A 197 -12.82 3.76 13.36
C ILE A 197 -12.09 4.96 12.77
N LEU A 198 -10.80 4.85 12.49
CA LEU A 198 -10.01 5.94 11.89
C LEU A 198 -10.54 6.33 10.50
N MET A 199 -10.95 5.36 9.68
CA MET A 199 -11.57 5.63 8.38
C MET A 199 -12.95 6.27 8.50
N ALA A 200 -13.75 5.88 9.51
CA ALA A 200 -15.02 6.53 9.78
C ALA A 200 -14.82 7.99 10.21
N ILE A 201 -13.85 8.26 11.08
CA ILE A 201 -13.47 9.63 11.47
C ILE A 201 -13.00 10.43 10.24
N ALA A 202 -12.19 9.83 9.37
CA ALA A 202 -11.77 10.47 8.13
C ALA A 202 -12.95 10.78 7.20
N ALA A 203 -13.92 9.89 7.08
CA ALA A 203 -15.13 10.12 6.28
C ALA A 203 -15.97 11.29 6.85
N VAL A 204 -16.15 11.34 8.17
CA VAL A 204 -16.84 12.45 8.85
C VAL A 204 -16.08 13.76 8.64
N PHE A 205 -14.76 13.75 8.76
CA PHE A 205 -13.93 14.92 8.48
C PHE A 205 -14.11 15.42 7.03
N VAL A 206 -14.07 14.53 6.05
CA VAL A 206 -14.30 14.87 4.63
C VAL A 206 -15.69 15.47 4.45
N TYR A 207 -16.70 14.87 5.07
CA TYR A 207 -18.09 15.35 4.96
C TYR A 207 -18.26 16.77 5.49
N ILE A 208 -17.68 17.09 6.65
CA ILE A 208 -17.86 18.37 7.34
C ILE A 208 -16.93 19.46 6.77
N PHE A 209 -15.65 19.16 6.58
CA PHE A 209 -14.63 20.19 6.39
C PHE A 209 -14.14 20.37 4.95
N LEU A 210 -14.30 19.36 4.07
CA LEU A 210 -13.89 19.54 2.69
C LEU A 210 -14.99 20.23 1.88
N PRO A 211 -14.70 21.32 1.16
CA PRO A 211 -15.67 21.95 0.27
C PRO A 211 -16.05 21.01 -0.87
N SER A 212 -17.31 21.10 -1.31
CA SER A 212 -17.74 20.45 -2.54
C SER A 212 -17.19 21.30 -3.69
N GLY A 213 -16.11 20.85 -4.32
CA GLY A 213 -15.64 21.47 -5.56
C GLY A 213 -16.65 21.18 -6.68
N ASP A 214 -16.87 22.16 -7.55
CA ASP A 214 -17.63 21.93 -8.78
C ASP A 214 -16.98 20.83 -9.59
N SER A 215 -17.79 19.92 -10.15
CA SER A 215 -17.32 18.96 -11.15
C SER A 215 -16.60 19.74 -12.25
N VAL A 216 -15.33 19.46 -12.46
CA VAL A 216 -14.58 20.08 -13.54
C VAL A 216 -15.29 19.67 -14.85
N SER A 217 -15.97 20.64 -15.48
CA SER A 217 -16.52 20.49 -16.81
C SER A 217 -15.42 19.93 -17.70
N GLU A 218 -15.72 18.83 -18.38
CA GLU A 218 -14.95 18.12 -19.40
C GLU A 218 -13.63 18.82 -19.78
N ALA A 219 -12.62 18.73 -18.89
CA ALA A 219 -11.25 18.95 -19.33
C ALA A 219 -11.02 17.86 -20.36
N GLU A 220 -10.87 18.27 -21.59
CA GLU A 220 -10.49 17.43 -22.72
C GLU A 220 -9.50 16.40 -22.20
N THR A 221 -9.91 15.15 -22.19
CA THR A 221 -9.00 14.04 -22.01
C THR A 221 -8.11 14.10 -23.25
N SER A 222 -7.12 14.97 -23.17
CA SER A 222 -5.97 14.91 -24.05
C SER A 222 -5.37 13.53 -23.77
N GLY A 223 -5.89 12.56 -24.49
CA GLY A 223 -5.25 11.29 -24.71
C GLY A 223 -3.94 11.59 -25.44
N SER A 224 -3.01 12.23 -24.75
CA SER A 224 -1.64 12.36 -25.23
C SER A 224 -1.12 10.94 -25.31
N GLY A 225 -1.18 10.38 -26.51
CA GLY A 225 -0.70 9.04 -26.79
C GLY A 225 0.74 8.96 -26.30
N ILE A 226 0.94 8.34 -25.12
CA ILE A 226 2.27 8.00 -24.66
C ILE A 226 2.78 6.98 -25.65
N VAL A 227 3.82 7.32 -26.37
CA VAL A 227 4.49 6.35 -27.25
C VAL A 227 5.17 5.34 -26.32
N PHE A 228 4.66 4.13 -26.33
CA PHE A 228 5.28 2.98 -25.65
C PHE A 228 6.55 2.59 -26.39
N ASP A 229 7.60 3.39 -26.21
CA ASP A 229 8.91 3.05 -26.75
C ASP A 229 9.51 1.82 -26.03
N ARG A 230 10.58 1.28 -26.60
CA ARG A 230 11.27 0.11 -26.05
C ARG A 230 11.83 0.37 -24.65
N ASN A 231 12.32 1.58 -24.39
CA ASN A 231 12.95 1.92 -23.11
C ASN A 231 11.91 1.99 -21.98
N LEU A 232 10.75 2.60 -22.26
CA LEU A 232 9.66 2.66 -21.29
C LEU A 232 9.11 1.25 -20.97
N LYS A 233 8.95 0.38 -21.97
CA LYS A 233 8.53 -1.02 -21.75
C LYS A 233 9.52 -1.79 -20.89
N LEU A 234 10.83 -1.65 -21.14
CA LEU A 234 11.87 -2.28 -20.33
C LEU A 234 11.88 -1.75 -18.90
N LEU A 235 11.71 -0.43 -18.74
CA LEU A 235 11.65 0.18 -17.43
C LEU A 235 10.42 -0.31 -16.63
N LEU A 236 9.25 -0.41 -17.28
CA LEU A 236 8.05 -0.98 -16.66
C LEU A 236 8.28 -2.44 -16.20
N ALA A 237 8.92 -3.26 -17.05
CA ALA A 237 9.25 -4.63 -16.70
C ALA A 237 10.19 -4.71 -15.48
N VAL A 238 11.24 -3.87 -15.46
CA VAL A 238 12.15 -3.77 -14.30
C VAL A 238 11.38 -3.36 -13.04
N GLY A 239 10.47 -2.40 -13.16
CA GLY A 239 9.60 -2.00 -12.05
C GLY A 239 8.75 -3.16 -11.53
N VAL A 240 8.09 -3.90 -12.43
CA VAL A 240 7.29 -5.09 -12.05
C VAL A 240 8.16 -6.09 -11.28
N ILE A 241 9.37 -6.40 -11.75
CA ILE A 241 10.28 -7.34 -11.09
C ILE A 241 10.64 -6.85 -9.68
N ILE A 242 11.07 -5.60 -9.54
CA ILE A 242 11.48 -5.00 -8.25
C ILE A 242 10.32 -5.03 -7.25
N PHE A 243 9.15 -4.56 -7.65
CA PHE A 243 8.00 -4.51 -6.75
C PHE A 243 7.43 -5.89 -6.45
N THR A 244 7.54 -6.86 -7.38
CA THR A 244 7.19 -8.26 -7.13
C THR A 244 8.12 -8.87 -6.09
N ALA A 245 9.43 -8.71 -6.22
CA ALA A 245 10.41 -9.20 -5.26
C ALA A 245 10.18 -8.61 -3.85
N PHE A 246 9.93 -7.30 -3.78
CA PHE A 246 9.62 -6.64 -2.52
C PHE A 246 8.33 -7.15 -1.88
N ALA A 247 7.23 -7.23 -2.65
CA ALA A 247 5.93 -7.70 -2.16
C ALA A 247 5.98 -9.18 -1.75
N LEU A 248 6.78 -9.98 -2.45
CA LEU A 248 7.02 -11.38 -2.14
C LEU A 248 7.63 -11.55 -0.74
N VAL A 249 8.73 -10.82 -0.43
CA VAL A 249 9.34 -10.87 0.91
C VAL A 249 8.38 -10.38 1.97
N GLN A 250 7.69 -9.27 1.72
CA GLN A 250 6.75 -8.70 2.66
C GLN A 250 5.63 -9.67 3.03
N SER A 251 5.07 -10.41 2.06
CA SER A 251 3.92 -11.29 2.28
C SER A 251 4.24 -12.57 3.03
N ILE A 252 5.50 -13.06 2.95
CA ILE A 252 5.90 -14.30 3.63
C ILE A 252 6.56 -14.08 4.99
N THR A 253 6.90 -12.85 5.35
CA THR A 253 7.67 -12.57 6.58
C THR A 253 6.99 -13.15 7.82
N ALA A 254 5.66 -13.02 7.93
CA ALA A 254 4.92 -13.58 9.07
C ALA A 254 4.98 -15.11 9.12
N PHE A 255 4.75 -15.77 7.98
CA PHE A 255 4.85 -17.24 7.87
C PHE A 255 6.25 -17.72 8.22
N TYR A 256 7.28 -17.07 7.64
CA TYR A 256 8.66 -17.43 7.89
C TYR A 256 9.06 -17.33 9.36
N ILE A 257 8.60 -16.29 10.07
CA ILE A 257 8.85 -16.13 11.50
C ILE A 257 8.11 -17.18 12.30
N GLN A 258 6.84 -17.41 12.01
CA GLN A 258 6.02 -18.40 12.72
C GLN A 258 6.60 -19.81 12.59
N ASP A 259 6.90 -20.22 11.36
CA ASP A 259 7.34 -21.60 11.08
C ASP A 259 8.78 -21.84 11.54
N ARG A 260 9.67 -20.84 11.40
CA ARG A 260 11.09 -21.00 11.77
C ARG A 260 11.32 -21.02 13.28
N PHE A 261 10.54 -20.22 14.04
CA PHE A 261 10.75 -20.05 15.47
C PHE A 261 9.64 -20.69 16.32
N ALA A 262 8.64 -21.32 15.66
CA ALA A 262 7.47 -21.90 16.30
C ALA A 262 6.75 -20.91 17.24
N TYR A 263 6.68 -19.64 16.83
CA TYR A 263 6.05 -18.59 17.59
C TYR A 263 4.52 -18.71 17.58
N ASN A 264 3.90 -18.33 18.69
CA ASN A 264 2.47 -18.11 18.71
C ASN A 264 2.07 -16.87 17.89
N LEU A 265 0.78 -16.66 17.69
CA LEU A 265 0.28 -15.59 16.80
C LEU A 265 0.65 -14.18 17.29
N ASP A 266 0.64 -13.95 18.60
CA ASP A 266 1.00 -12.65 19.19
C ASP A 266 2.50 -12.35 19.01
N GLU A 267 3.36 -13.31 19.31
CA GLU A 267 4.81 -13.22 19.10
C GLU A 267 5.14 -13.02 17.61
N THR A 268 4.47 -13.77 16.73
CA THR A 268 4.62 -13.66 15.28
C THR A 268 4.25 -12.26 14.82
N ALA A 269 3.12 -11.71 15.25
CA ALA A 269 2.66 -10.39 14.88
C ALA A 269 3.63 -9.29 15.34
N LYS A 270 4.08 -9.33 16.58
CA LYS A 270 5.03 -8.36 17.16
C LYS A 270 6.38 -8.42 16.44
N THR A 271 6.91 -9.61 16.24
CA THR A 271 8.21 -9.80 15.56
C THR A 271 8.14 -9.38 14.10
N THR A 272 7.08 -9.76 13.39
CA THR A 272 6.85 -9.34 12.01
C THR A 272 6.74 -7.82 11.90
N ALA A 273 6.02 -7.18 12.81
CA ALA A 273 5.89 -5.71 12.86
C ALA A 273 7.25 -5.01 13.05
N LEU A 274 8.10 -5.53 13.92
CA LEU A 274 9.44 -4.98 14.14
C LEU A 274 10.34 -5.17 12.90
N LEU A 275 10.30 -6.32 12.25
CA LEU A 275 11.09 -6.60 11.06
C LEU A 275 10.64 -5.73 9.87
N LEU A 276 9.35 -5.65 9.61
CA LEU A 276 8.80 -4.80 8.54
C LEU A 276 8.94 -3.30 8.89
N GLY A 277 8.85 -2.95 10.16
CA GLY A 277 9.15 -1.61 10.66
C GLY A 277 10.63 -1.22 10.39
N THR A 278 11.56 -2.13 10.64
CA THR A 278 12.99 -1.93 10.31
C THR A 278 13.20 -1.72 8.81
N MET A 279 12.58 -2.56 7.98
CA MET A 279 12.61 -2.43 6.53
C MET A 279 12.10 -1.05 6.09
N ALA A 280 10.95 -0.63 6.60
CA ALA A 280 10.34 0.64 6.26
C ALA A 280 11.17 1.84 6.75
N PHE A 281 11.72 1.78 7.96
CA PHE A 281 12.60 2.80 8.52
C PHE A 281 13.87 2.98 7.69
N MET A 282 14.49 1.89 7.29
CA MET A 282 15.70 1.94 6.44
C MET A 282 15.41 2.45 5.03
N ALA A 283 14.22 2.19 4.49
CA ALA A 283 13.79 2.80 3.24
C ALA A 283 13.69 4.33 3.34
N ILE A 284 13.15 4.86 4.44
CA ILE A 284 13.12 6.31 4.68
C ILE A 284 14.54 6.86 4.82
N ILE A 285 15.39 6.23 5.62
CA ILE A 285 16.79 6.67 5.79
C ILE A 285 17.46 6.79 4.43
N SER A 286 17.34 5.78 3.57
CA SER A 286 17.99 5.83 2.26
C SER A 286 17.44 6.96 1.38
N GLN A 287 16.13 7.23 1.44
CA GLN A 287 15.51 8.34 0.71
C GLN A 287 16.00 9.70 1.21
N LEU A 288 16.06 9.91 2.52
CA LEU A 288 16.45 11.19 3.11
C LEU A 288 17.97 11.47 3.04
N THR A 289 18.79 10.43 3.10
CA THR A 289 20.26 10.59 3.18
C THR A 289 20.97 10.42 1.84
N ILE A 290 20.53 9.45 1.04
CA ILE A 290 21.17 9.09 -0.23
C ILE A 290 20.43 9.75 -1.39
N VAL A 291 19.13 9.47 -1.56
CA VAL A 291 18.37 9.89 -2.74
C VAL A 291 18.30 11.40 -2.86
N GLN A 292 18.03 12.12 -1.77
CA GLN A 292 17.94 13.59 -1.79
C GLN A 292 19.25 14.29 -2.19
N LYS A 293 20.39 13.66 -1.91
CA LYS A 293 21.72 14.21 -2.22
C LYS A 293 22.26 13.69 -3.56
N TYR A 294 21.59 12.70 -4.15
CA TYR A 294 22.07 12.06 -5.36
C TYR A 294 21.79 12.91 -6.61
N LYS A 295 22.86 13.26 -7.32
CA LYS A 295 22.78 14.08 -8.55
C LYS A 295 23.04 13.28 -9.83
N GLY A 296 23.17 11.96 -9.72
CA GLY A 296 23.46 11.09 -10.87
C GLY A 296 22.19 10.61 -11.60
N SER A 297 22.37 9.71 -12.57
CA SER A 297 21.25 9.12 -13.30
C SER A 297 20.35 8.27 -12.38
N PRO A 298 19.02 8.44 -12.42
CA PRO A 298 18.08 7.63 -11.64
C PRO A 298 18.23 6.12 -11.85
N LEU A 299 18.65 5.69 -13.05
CA LEU A 299 18.90 4.28 -13.34
C LEU A 299 20.02 3.69 -12.47
N ASN A 300 20.98 4.50 -12.04
CA ASN A 300 22.04 4.03 -11.13
C ASN A 300 21.50 3.73 -9.74
N LEU A 301 20.47 4.44 -9.27
CA LEU A 301 19.82 4.10 -7.99
C LEU A 301 19.19 2.70 -8.05
N ILE A 302 18.59 2.35 -9.19
CA ILE A 302 18.07 0.98 -9.43
C ILE A 302 19.24 -0.02 -9.41
N LYS A 303 20.34 0.27 -10.11
CA LYS A 303 21.51 -0.62 -10.13
C LYS A 303 22.09 -0.84 -8.74
N TYR A 304 22.19 0.21 -7.90
CA TYR A 304 22.71 0.11 -6.54
C TYR A 304 21.75 -0.62 -5.58
N SER A 305 20.46 -0.69 -5.90
CA SER A 305 19.51 -1.44 -5.10
C SER A 305 19.62 -2.95 -5.28
N LEU A 306 20.07 -3.43 -6.43
CA LEU A 306 20.16 -4.88 -6.72
C LEU A 306 21.05 -5.65 -5.75
N PRO A 307 22.30 -5.25 -5.50
CA PRO A 307 23.15 -5.94 -4.50
C PRO A 307 22.54 -5.91 -3.09
N LEU A 308 21.78 -4.86 -2.74
CA LEU A 308 21.10 -4.78 -1.44
C LEU A 308 19.98 -5.80 -1.33
N PHE A 309 19.20 -6.04 -2.40
CA PHE A 309 18.20 -7.10 -2.43
C PHE A 309 18.84 -8.50 -2.32
N ILE A 310 19.94 -8.73 -3.03
CA ILE A 310 20.71 -9.99 -2.93
C ILE A 310 21.22 -10.18 -1.50
N LEU A 311 21.86 -9.19 -0.91
CA LEU A 311 22.33 -9.25 0.48
C LEU A 311 21.19 -9.51 1.45
N SER A 312 20.05 -8.85 1.26
CA SER A 312 18.84 -9.10 2.08
C SER A 312 18.46 -10.58 2.08
N CYS A 313 18.30 -11.16 0.90
CA CYS A 313 17.92 -12.58 0.77
C CYS A 313 18.97 -13.52 1.39
N LEU A 314 20.26 -13.26 1.19
CA LEU A 314 21.32 -14.06 1.79
C LEU A 314 21.30 -13.96 3.32
N PHE A 315 21.14 -12.76 3.87
CA PHE A 315 21.04 -12.57 5.33
C PHE A 315 19.83 -13.27 5.93
N ILE A 316 18.69 -13.30 5.23
CA ILE A 316 17.49 -14.01 5.68
C ILE A 316 17.67 -15.53 5.60
N ILE A 317 18.14 -16.06 4.46
CA ILE A 317 18.33 -17.51 4.24
C ILE A 317 19.31 -18.09 5.26
N PHE A 318 20.47 -17.46 5.41
CA PHE A 318 21.56 -17.93 6.26
C PHE A 318 21.50 -17.35 7.68
N SER A 319 20.37 -16.80 8.11
CA SER A 319 20.27 -16.14 9.43
C SER A 319 20.47 -17.14 10.58
N PRO A 320 21.53 -17.03 11.38
CA PRO A 320 21.72 -17.84 12.58
C PRO A 320 20.90 -17.31 13.77
N ASN A 321 20.49 -16.04 13.73
CA ASN A 321 19.78 -15.36 14.81
C ASN A 321 18.97 -14.14 14.29
N PHE A 322 18.22 -13.51 15.17
CA PHE A 322 17.39 -12.34 14.84
C PHE A 322 18.15 -11.14 14.29
N LEU A 323 19.40 -10.92 14.72
CA LEU A 323 20.20 -9.79 14.23
C LEU A 323 20.41 -9.88 12.71
N PHE A 324 20.63 -11.09 12.19
CA PHE A 324 20.75 -11.32 10.74
C PHE A 324 19.42 -11.09 10.00
N LEU A 325 18.29 -11.44 10.61
CA LEU A 325 16.97 -11.14 10.03
C LEU A 325 16.74 -9.63 9.98
N TYR A 326 17.05 -8.90 11.06
CA TYR A 326 16.97 -7.43 11.05
C TYR A 326 17.91 -6.81 10.01
N ALA A 327 19.12 -7.32 9.86
CA ALA A 327 20.05 -6.87 8.83
C ALA A 327 19.51 -7.15 7.42
N GLY A 328 18.94 -8.34 7.19
CA GLY A 328 18.30 -8.69 5.93
C GLY A 328 17.15 -7.72 5.59
N MET A 329 16.25 -7.45 6.55
CA MET A 329 15.16 -6.49 6.37
C MET A 329 15.67 -5.06 6.19
N ALA A 330 16.75 -4.68 6.86
CA ALA A 330 17.39 -3.39 6.68
C ALA A 330 17.94 -3.22 5.24
N PHE A 331 18.62 -4.23 4.70
CA PHE A 331 19.09 -4.21 3.31
C PHE A 331 17.92 -4.16 2.31
N MET A 332 16.83 -4.90 2.56
CA MET A 332 15.62 -4.83 1.73
C MET A 332 15.05 -3.40 1.71
N GLY A 333 14.97 -2.78 2.88
CA GLY A 333 14.49 -1.41 3.04
C GLY A 333 15.39 -0.40 2.31
N LEU A 334 16.70 -0.46 2.52
CA LEU A 334 17.68 0.39 1.81
C LEU A 334 17.54 0.23 0.30
N GLY A 335 17.47 -1.00 -0.19
CA GLY A 335 17.30 -1.32 -1.61
C GLY A 335 16.03 -0.70 -2.17
N MET A 336 14.89 -0.90 -1.51
CA MET A 336 13.61 -0.36 -1.96
C MET A 336 13.55 1.17 -1.88
N GLY A 337 14.19 1.75 -0.86
CA GLY A 337 14.32 3.20 -0.72
C GLY A 337 15.13 3.87 -1.82
N LEU A 338 16.04 3.15 -2.48
CA LEU A 338 16.76 3.58 -3.70
C LEU A 338 15.96 3.26 -4.97
N ALA A 339 15.44 2.02 -5.08
CA ALA A 339 14.80 1.51 -6.29
C ALA A 339 13.53 2.27 -6.65
N SER A 340 12.66 2.54 -5.67
CA SER A 340 11.35 3.16 -5.91
C SER A 340 11.47 4.59 -6.47
N PRO A 341 12.20 5.54 -5.86
CA PRO A 341 12.37 6.86 -6.43
C PRO A 341 13.25 6.84 -7.69
N GLY A 342 14.24 5.95 -7.78
CA GLY A 342 15.03 5.75 -9.00
C GLY A 342 14.15 5.33 -10.19
N TYR A 343 13.23 4.41 -9.98
CA TYR A 343 12.28 3.93 -10.97
C TYR A 343 11.30 5.04 -11.42
N THR A 344 10.66 5.72 -10.48
CA THR A 344 9.69 6.78 -10.81
C THR A 344 10.34 7.97 -11.51
N SER A 345 11.55 8.37 -11.07
CA SER A 345 12.32 9.44 -11.72
C SER A 345 12.80 9.04 -13.12
N ALA A 346 13.24 7.79 -13.30
CA ALA A 346 13.63 7.29 -14.62
C ALA A 346 12.44 7.27 -15.60
N ALA A 347 11.24 6.90 -15.13
CA ALA A 347 10.03 6.93 -15.94
C ALA A 347 9.66 8.36 -16.34
N SER A 348 9.75 9.31 -15.42
CA SER A 348 9.49 10.73 -15.69
C SER A 348 10.45 11.30 -16.72
N LEU A 349 11.75 11.05 -16.60
CA LEU A 349 12.78 11.57 -17.51
C LEU A 349 12.78 10.89 -18.88
N ASN A 350 12.11 9.75 -19.03
CA ASN A 350 12.01 9.04 -20.31
C ASN A 350 10.86 9.58 -21.20
N ALA A 351 10.12 10.56 -20.72
CA ALA A 351 9.01 11.21 -21.43
C ALA A 351 9.33 12.67 -21.74
N ASP A 352 8.72 13.19 -22.80
CA ASP A 352 8.74 14.62 -23.12
C ASP A 352 8.22 15.44 -21.93
N LYS A 353 8.70 16.69 -21.80
CA LYS A 353 8.37 17.54 -20.64
C LYS A 353 6.88 17.71 -20.39
N ASP A 354 6.10 17.81 -21.43
CA ASP A 354 4.63 17.92 -21.43
C ASP A 354 3.91 16.62 -21.07
N LYS A 355 4.60 15.46 -21.14
CA LYS A 355 4.07 14.11 -20.88
C LYS A 355 4.60 13.46 -19.61
N GLN A 356 5.46 14.12 -18.87
CA GLN A 356 6.09 13.55 -17.65
C GLN A 356 5.08 13.08 -16.62
N GLY A 357 4.01 13.83 -16.39
CA GLY A 357 2.94 13.44 -15.47
C GLY A 357 2.24 12.14 -15.90
N ALA A 358 1.97 12.00 -17.20
CA ALA A 358 1.36 10.78 -17.74
C ALA A 358 2.31 9.57 -17.65
N ALA A 359 3.62 9.77 -17.87
CA ALA A 359 4.63 8.73 -17.73
C ALA A 359 4.77 8.24 -16.28
N VAL A 360 4.73 9.15 -15.30
CA VAL A 360 4.70 8.77 -13.88
C VAL A 360 3.41 8.02 -13.54
N GLY A 361 2.26 8.46 -14.06
CA GLY A 361 0.99 7.73 -13.88
C GLY A 361 1.07 6.30 -14.44
N LEU A 362 1.66 6.12 -15.61
CA LEU A 362 1.90 4.80 -16.19
C LEU A 362 2.89 3.97 -15.36
N ALA A 363 3.95 4.61 -14.85
CA ALA A 363 4.92 3.95 -13.98
C ALA A 363 4.27 3.38 -12.71
N MET A 364 3.20 3.99 -12.19
CA MET A 364 2.47 3.46 -11.04
C MET A 364 1.76 2.12 -11.29
N VAL A 365 1.64 1.68 -12.54
CA VAL A 365 1.10 0.36 -12.88
C VAL A 365 2.03 -0.77 -12.43
N ALA A 366 3.35 -0.58 -12.51
CA ALA A 366 4.31 -1.62 -12.14
C ALA A 366 4.28 -1.99 -10.64
N PRO A 367 4.26 -1.04 -9.67
CA PRO A 367 3.99 -1.37 -8.27
C PRO A 367 2.70 -2.17 -8.09
N GLY A 368 1.62 -1.74 -8.74
CA GLY A 368 0.34 -2.45 -8.66
C GLY A 368 0.46 -3.92 -9.08
N ILE A 369 1.01 -4.17 -10.28
CA ILE A 369 1.23 -5.54 -10.77
C ILE A 369 2.15 -6.31 -9.81
N GLY A 370 3.24 -5.70 -9.34
CA GLY A 370 4.16 -6.32 -8.40
C GLY A 370 3.49 -6.76 -7.09
N PHE A 371 2.64 -5.91 -6.54
CA PHE A 371 1.86 -6.22 -5.34
C PHE A 371 0.72 -7.22 -5.57
N ALA A 372 0.30 -7.44 -6.80
CA ALA A 372 -0.62 -8.52 -7.14
C ALA A 372 0.12 -9.85 -7.37
N LEU A 373 1.27 -9.83 -8.05
CA LEU A 373 2.04 -11.04 -8.37
C LEU A 373 2.88 -11.55 -7.20
N GLY A 374 3.46 -10.63 -6.41
CA GLY A 374 4.38 -11.00 -5.31
C GLY A 374 3.78 -11.98 -4.31
N PRO A 375 2.64 -11.67 -3.66
CA PRO A 375 2.00 -12.59 -2.73
C PRO A 375 1.59 -13.90 -3.39
N LEU A 376 1.05 -13.88 -4.62
CA LEU A 376 0.67 -15.11 -5.34
C LEU A 376 1.87 -16.04 -5.53
N LEU A 377 2.96 -15.52 -6.08
CA LEU A 377 4.19 -16.27 -6.28
C LEU A 377 4.76 -16.75 -4.95
N SER A 378 4.73 -15.91 -3.92
CA SER A 378 5.26 -16.27 -2.61
C SER A 378 4.52 -17.43 -1.96
N GLY A 379 3.20 -17.48 -2.08
CA GLY A 379 2.39 -18.60 -1.57
C GLY A 379 2.79 -19.93 -2.20
N PHE A 380 2.92 -19.96 -3.53
CA PHE A 380 3.34 -21.16 -4.25
C PHE A 380 4.78 -21.58 -3.93
N LEU A 381 5.71 -20.63 -3.90
CA LEU A 381 7.11 -20.93 -3.62
C LEU A 381 7.29 -21.38 -2.17
N TYR A 382 6.64 -20.70 -1.22
CA TYR A 382 6.76 -21.00 0.20
C TYR A 382 6.18 -22.37 0.56
N SER A 383 5.06 -22.77 -0.06
CA SER A 383 4.47 -24.10 0.16
C SER A 383 5.40 -25.26 -0.23
N SER A 384 6.36 -25.02 -1.12
CA SER A 384 7.38 -25.99 -1.50
C SER A 384 8.59 -25.98 -0.56
N SER A 385 9.04 -24.80 -0.13
CA SER A 385 10.11 -24.62 0.85
C SER A 385 10.11 -23.21 1.39
N MET A 386 10.31 -23.04 2.71
CA MET A 386 10.32 -21.71 3.35
C MET A 386 11.41 -20.77 2.80
N ASN A 387 12.50 -21.29 2.24
CA ASN A 387 13.59 -20.50 1.67
C ASN A 387 13.42 -20.24 0.17
N LEU A 388 12.56 -20.98 -0.53
CA LEU A 388 12.43 -20.89 -1.98
C LEU A 388 12.02 -19.49 -2.48
N PRO A 389 11.15 -18.73 -1.79
CA PRO A 389 10.85 -17.36 -2.17
C PRO A 389 12.07 -16.44 -2.21
N PHE A 390 12.97 -16.58 -1.25
CA PHE A 390 14.19 -15.78 -1.19
C PHE A 390 15.21 -16.20 -2.23
N ILE A 391 15.32 -17.51 -2.50
CA ILE A 391 16.18 -18.07 -3.55
C ILE A 391 15.70 -17.60 -4.93
N PHE A 392 14.40 -17.49 -5.13
CA PHE A 392 13.82 -17.03 -6.40
C PHE A 392 14.17 -15.56 -6.73
N ILE A 393 14.48 -14.75 -5.72
CA ILE A 393 14.88 -13.33 -5.89
C ILE A 393 16.38 -13.23 -6.25
N LEU A 394 17.22 -14.20 -5.82
CA LEU A 394 18.65 -14.25 -6.14
C LEU A 394 18.92 -14.53 -7.60
#